data_ba73a23b365374ca93203677df6bafc6
#
_entry.id   ba73a23b365374ca93203677df6bafc6
#
_cell.length_a   1.000
_cell.length_b   1.000
_cell.length_c   1.000
_cell.angle_alpha   90.00
_cell.angle_beta   90.00
_cell.angle_gamma   90.00
#
_symmetry.space_group_name_H-M   'P 1'
#
loop_
_entity.id
_entity.type
_entity.pdbx_description
1 polymer ?
#
loop_
_entity_poly.entity_id
_entity_poly.type
_entity_poly.pdbx_seq_one_letter_code
_entity_poly.pdbx_strand_id
1 'polypeptide(L)'
;MASNTHTTFRKIVLSMAFLLFVTAVTAQTATIYTTTSDGSLGLSKTTVPVQAGKSSESKRLLLDTSIKRQTIEGFGFALTYASCYNLMKMSKTNRHRFLLQTYSPTEGYGVSYARIAIGSCDFSSKTYSLCDEKGLEHFALQQDETKYIIPVLKEILAINPDMKIIATPWSCPAWMKSLTQNGNNGWFTSLIGGYLNPKYRQTYADYFVKFIEAMKKQGINIYAVSPQNEPLNDGNTASTKMPWDDEAKFVKVLASTFKRKGLETKIYVYDHNFNYDDEKDQDNYPIKVYNALGSDFEGSELVVGSAYHDYGGDPSELSNIHVQKPGKQVIFTEASLGEWNDGRDLGRGTTNVNSKTHLNEDMERLMIGLLNKYCTAVMYWNLMLDNNGAPKLMGGCQNCYGAVDIDSKNYSKLTYNRHYYVICHASAVVRPGAVWLSSGKVSGIASVAFRNPDGSYAVLMSNKGASDVEVGVSGQSSAWHVDVKLPAESIVSLLIPYSGIVSSINAIEVGNPDDDEYYSIDGRRIMKPVAGQIFIHGGRKAIKY
;
A
#
# COMPACT_ATOMS: atom_id res chain seq x y z
N MET A 1 -77.06 45.18 -48.26
CA MET A 1 -77.35 43.85 -47.64
C MET A 1 -76.14 43.48 -46.82
N ALA A 2 -76.28 43.43 -45.53
CA ALA A 2 -75.20 43.24 -44.57
C ALA A 2 -74.88 41.77 -44.37
N SER A 3 -73.61 41.40 -44.28
CA SER A 3 -73.19 40.13 -43.77
C SER A 3 -72.16 40.33 -42.65
N ASN A 4 -72.63 40.08 -41.46
CA ASN A 4 -71.84 40.04 -40.23
C ASN A 4 -70.96 38.79 -40.24
N THR A 5 -69.66 38.99 -40.03
CA THR A 5 -68.73 37.92 -39.71
C THR A 5 -68.28 38.09 -38.25
N HIS A 6 -68.79 37.21 -37.40
CA HIS A 6 -68.35 37.05 -36.02
C HIS A 6 -66.99 36.36 -35.96
N THR A 7 -65.99 37.07 -35.50
CA THR A 7 -64.69 36.46 -35.22
C THR A 7 -64.64 36.00 -33.78
N THR A 8 -64.66 34.69 -33.63
CA THR A 8 -64.56 34.02 -32.32
C THR A 8 -63.09 33.97 -31.90
N PHE A 9 -62.69 34.74 -30.92
CA PHE A 9 -61.37 34.65 -30.27
C PHE A 9 -61.32 33.36 -29.40
N ARG A 10 -60.64 32.35 -29.87
CA ARG A 10 -60.24 31.20 -29.03
C ARG A 10 -59.06 31.61 -28.15
N LYS A 11 -59.27 31.74 -26.85
CA LYS A 11 -58.21 31.84 -25.85
C LYS A 11 -57.56 30.46 -25.74
N ILE A 12 -56.36 30.33 -26.30
CA ILE A 12 -55.48 29.20 -26.02
C ILE A 12 -54.81 29.49 -24.69
N VAL A 13 -55.27 28.79 -23.64
CA VAL A 13 -54.54 28.73 -22.35
C VAL A 13 -53.37 27.78 -22.55
N LEU A 14 -52.17 28.27 -22.78
CA LEU A 14 -50.92 27.49 -22.71
C LEU A 14 -50.67 27.21 -21.23
N SER A 15 -51.02 26.03 -20.77
CA SER A 15 -50.53 25.50 -19.49
C SER A 15 -49.04 25.23 -19.65
N MET A 16 -48.20 26.15 -19.23
CA MET A 16 -46.78 25.91 -19.04
C MET A 16 -46.60 25.00 -17.83
N ALA A 17 -46.52 23.70 -18.07
CA ALA A 17 -46.04 22.76 -17.08
C ALA A 17 -44.57 23.11 -16.78
N PHE A 18 -44.30 23.79 -15.70
CA PHE A 18 -42.98 23.97 -15.16
C PHE A 18 -42.53 22.61 -14.63
N LEU A 19 -41.80 21.87 -15.46
CA LEU A 19 -41.03 20.71 -14.98
C LEU A 19 -39.94 21.30 -14.07
N LEU A 20 -40.20 21.34 -12.77
CA LEU A 20 -39.17 21.46 -11.74
C LEU A 20 -38.29 20.20 -11.88
N PHE A 21 -37.21 20.31 -12.64
CA PHE A 21 -36.08 19.42 -12.47
C PHE A 21 -35.51 19.70 -11.08
N VAL A 22 -36.07 19.11 -10.06
CA VAL A 22 -35.36 18.89 -8.81
C VAL A 22 -34.24 17.93 -9.19
N THR A 23 -33.08 18.46 -9.56
CA THR A 23 -31.86 17.69 -9.49
C THR A 23 -31.74 17.29 -8.04
N ALA A 24 -32.12 16.06 -7.72
CA ALA A 24 -31.81 15.47 -6.44
C ALA A 24 -30.28 15.57 -6.32
N VAL A 25 -29.80 16.54 -5.54
CA VAL A 25 -28.42 16.55 -5.08
C VAL A 25 -28.32 15.32 -4.21
N THR A 26 -27.89 14.22 -4.82
CA THR A 26 -27.59 13.01 -4.05
C THR A 26 -26.55 13.41 -3.03
N ALA A 27 -26.92 13.36 -1.76
CA ALA A 27 -25.99 13.65 -0.68
C ALA A 27 -24.75 12.79 -0.88
N GLN A 28 -23.61 13.43 -0.98
CA GLN A 28 -22.33 12.73 -1.15
C GLN A 28 -22.09 11.85 0.07
N THR A 29 -21.75 10.59 -0.14
CA THR A 29 -21.48 9.65 0.95
C THR A 29 -20.02 9.25 1.00
N ALA A 30 -19.47 9.18 2.20
CA ALA A 30 -18.18 8.58 2.48
C ALA A 30 -18.33 7.08 2.71
N THR A 31 -17.35 6.30 2.28
CA THR A 31 -17.29 4.86 2.52
C THR A 31 -16.45 4.57 3.76
N ILE A 32 -16.95 3.68 4.60
CA ILE A 32 -16.27 3.20 5.81
C ILE A 32 -16.07 1.69 5.71
N TYR A 33 -14.88 1.24 6.06
CA TYR A 33 -14.60 -0.17 6.34
C TYR A 33 -14.29 -0.30 7.83
N THR A 34 -14.84 -1.31 8.48
CA THR A 34 -14.66 -1.57 9.91
C THR A 34 -14.29 -3.04 10.15
N THR A 35 -13.29 -3.26 11.00
CA THR A 35 -12.95 -4.57 11.56
C THR A 35 -12.82 -4.44 13.07
N THR A 36 -13.41 -5.38 13.82
CA THR A 36 -13.35 -5.44 15.29
C THR A 36 -12.48 -6.60 15.75
N SER A 37 -11.83 -6.45 16.91
CA SER A 37 -10.94 -7.49 17.45
C SER A 37 -11.67 -8.77 17.86
N ASP A 38 -12.97 -8.67 18.16
CA ASP A 38 -13.83 -9.83 18.45
C ASP A 38 -14.29 -10.59 17.19
N GLY A 39 -13.95 -10.08 16.01
CA GLY A 39 -14.33 -10.68 14.71
C GLY A 39 -15.80 -10.53 14.33
N SER A 40 -16.58 -9.76 15.09
CA SER A 40 -18.00 -9.51 14.75
C SER A 40 -18.15 -8.71 13.46
N LEU A 41 -17.16 -7.87 13.13
CA LEU A 41 -17.02 -7.14 11.87
C LEU A 41 -15.67 -7.46 11.22
N GLY A 42 -15.68 -7.79 9.94
CA GLY A 42 -14.47 -8.07 9.15
C GLY A 42 -14.50 -7.33 7.82
N LEU A 43 -13.80 -6.17 7.69
CA LEU A 43 -13.88 -5.28 6.53
C LEU A 43 -15.33 -4.94 6.14
N SER A 44 -16.19 -4.79 7.15
CA SER A 44 -17.60 -4.49 6.95
C SER A 44 -17.74 -3.11 6.33
N LYS A 45 -18.33 -3.04 5.14
CA LYS A 45 -18.47 -1.81 4.36
C LYS A 45 -19.80 -1.14 4.66
N THR A 46 -19.74 0.13 5.06
CA THR A 46 -20.90 1.00 5.25
C THR A 46 -20.68 2.36 4.60
N THR A 47 -21.72 3.18 4.53
CA THR A 47 -21.62 4.55 4.04
C THR A 47 -22.27 5.51 5.02
N VAL A 48 -21.70 6.72 5.11
CA VAL A 48 -22.23 7.83 5.92
C VAL A 48 -22.29 9.10 5.07
N PRO A 49 -23.23 10.02 5.33
CA PRO A 49 -23.33 11.27 4.57
C PRO A 49 -22.11 12.17 4.83
N VAL A 50 -21.65 12.86 3.79
CA VAL A 50 -20.77 14.02 3.93
C VAL A 50 -21.68 15.23 4.20
N GLN A 51 -21.50 15.87 5.33
CA GLN A 51 -22.34 16.97 5.82
C GLN A 51 -21.62 18.32 5.62
N ALA A 52 -22.39 19.38 5.42
CA ALA A 52 -21.86 20.74 5.36
C ALA A 52 -21.55 21.27 6.78
N GLY A 53 -20.56 22.14 6.88
CA GLY A 53 -20.21 22.83 8.12
C GLY A 53 -19.34 22.01 9.07
N LYS A 54 -19.31 22.40 10.33
CA LYS A 54 -18.49 21.79 11.37
C LYS A 54 -19.23 20.63 12.03
N SER A 55 -18.51 19.56 12.33
CA SER A 55 -19.00 18.49 13.18
C SER A 55 -19.33 19.02 14.59
N SER A 56 -20.39 18.49 15.18
CA SER A 56 -20.74 18.70 16.60
C SER A 56 -19.93 17.81 17.55
N GLU A 57 -19.24 16.80 17.02
CA GLU A 57 -18.47 15.87 17.83
C GLU A 57 -17.35 16.57 18.63
N SER A 58 -17.17 16.15 19.87
CA SER A 58 -16.12 16.67 20.76
C SER A 58 -14.72 16.25 20.30
N LYS A 59 -14.60 15.07 19.69
CA LYS A 59 -13.35 14.55 19.11
C LYS A 59 -13.32 14.85 17.60
N ARG A 60 -12.36 15.65 17.16
CA ARG A 60 -12.25 16.08 15.76
C ARG A 60 -10.87 15.82 15.19
N LEU A 61 -10.85 15.24 14.01
CA LEU A 61 -9.67 15.06 13.18
C LEU A 61 -9.71 16.09 12.04
N LEU A 62 -8.83 17.08 12.09
CA LEU A 62 -8.75 18.16 11.11
C LEU A 62 -7.65 17.82 10.09
N LEU A 63 -8.02 17.70 8.81
CA LEU A 63 -7.11 17.39 7.71
C LEU A 63 -6.51 18.69 7.16
N ASP A 64 -5.19 18.82 7.26
CA ASP A 64 -4.45 19.97 6.74
C ASP A 64 -3.79 19.63 5.40
N THR A 65 -4.36 20.17 4.33
CA THR A 65 -3.87 19.98 2.97
C THR A 65 -2.65 20.83 2.61
N SER A 66 -2.28 21.79 3.47
CA SER A 66 -1.11 22.65 3.26
C SER A 66 0.19 21.94 3.62
N ILE A 67 0.14 20.98 4.55
CA ILE A 67 1.31 20.20 5.00
C ILE A 67 1.25 18.80 4.38
N LYS A 68 2.20 18.56 3.48
CA LYS A 68 2.32 17.30 2.74
C LYS A 68 3.69 16.68 3.01
N ARG A 69 3.76 15.35 2.89
CA ARG A 69 5.01 14.59 3.02
C ARG A 69 5.13 13.59 1.85
N GLN A 70 5.48 12.33 2.16
CA GLN A 70 5.72 11.30 1.16
C GLN A 70 4.48 10.96 0.32
N THR A 71 4.77 10.44 -0.86
CA THR A 71 3.79 9.82 -1.74
C THR A 71 3.77 8.31 -1.53
N ILE A 72 2.60 7.71 -1.44
CA ILE A 72 2.42 6.29 -1.19
C ILE A 72 2.63 5.49 -2.47
N GLU A 73 3.48 4.47 -2.39
CA GLU A 73 3.76 3.53 -3.48
C GLU A 73 2.74 2.38 -3.56
N GLY A 74 2.24 1.90 -2.41
CA GLY A 74 1.22 0.86 -2.32
C GLY A 74 1.33 -0.05 -1.10
N PHE A 75 0.44 -1.04 -1.04
CA PHE A 75 0.34 -2.02 0.05
C PHE A 75 0.23 -3.43 -0.52
N GLY A 76 0.77 -4.43 0.19
CA GLY A 76 0.72 -5.77 -0.33
C GLY A 76 1.24 -6.89 0.55
N PHE A 77 1.56 -7.99 -0.10
CA PHE A 77 2.00 -9.23 0.54
C PHE A 77 3.12 -9.88 -0.25
N ALA A 78 3.89 -10.74 0.43
CA ALA A 78 4.78 -11.65 -0.25
C ALA A 78 3.98 -12.79 -0.92
N LEU A 79 4.27 -12.98 -2.20
CA LEU A 79 3.79 -14.09 -3.02
C LEU A 79 4.91 -15.15 -3.12
N THR A 80 5.15 -15.84 -2.02
CA THR A 80 6.09 -16.97 -1.97
C THR A 80 5.58 -18.14 -2.79
N TYR A 81 6.47 -19.13 -3.07
CA TYR A 81 5.99 -20.40 -3.65
C TYR A 81 4.82 -20.97 -2.84
N ALA A 82 4.92 -20.99 -1.50
CA ALA A 82 3.86 -21.53 -0.65
C ALA A 82 2.52 -20.82 -0.83
N SER A 83 2.53 -19.48 -0.88
CA SER A 83 1.32 -18.70 -1.14
C SER A 83 0.71 -19.05 -2.51
N CYS A 84 1.55 -19.09 -3.54
CA CYS A 84 1.12 -19.41 -4.89
C CYS A 84 0.69 -20.88 -5.05
N TYR A 85 1.37 -21.82 -4.38
CA TYR A 85 0.98 -23.23 -4.35
C TYR A 85 -0.45 -23.38 -3.77
N ASN A 86 -0.71 -22.78 -2.62
CA ASN A 86 -2.02 -22.85 -1.97
C ASN A 86 -3.12 -22.21 -2.83
N LEU A 87 -2.86 -21.06 -3.44
CA LEU A 87 -3.75 -20.45 -4.42
C LEU A 87 -4.03 -21.35 -5.61
N MET A 88 -3.00 -22.00 -6.17
CA MET A 88 -3.16 -22.90 -7.32
C MET A 88 -3.90 -24.19 -6.98
N LYS A 89 -3.94 -24.59 -5.71
CA LYS A 89 -4.76 -25.73 -5.22
C LYS A 89 -6.25 -25.40 -5.14
N MET A 90 -6.61 -24.13 -5.05
CA MET A 90 -8.02 -23.71 -5.10
C MET A 90 -8.63 -24.02 -6.47
N SER A 91 -9.95 -24.22 -6.51
CA SER A 91 -10.67 -24.19 -7.79
C SER A 91 -10.45 -22.85 -8.49
N LYS A 92 -10.43 -22.84 -9.82
CA LYS A 92 -10.24 -21.58 -10.60
C LYS A 92 -11.25 -20.51 -10.19
N THR A 93 -12.52 -20.88 -9.97
CA THR A 93 -13.56 -19.93 -9.57
C THR A 93 -13.30 -19.33 -8.19
N ASN A 94 -12.94 -20.15 -7.21
CA ASN A 94 -12.67 -19.64 -5.86
C ASN A 94 -11.40 -18.80 -5.82
N ARG A 95 -10.34 -19.22 -6.52
CA ARG A 95 -9.11 -18.45 -6.65
C ARG A 95 -9.37 -17.10 -7.32
N HIS A 96 -10.04 -17.08 -8.45
CA HIS A 96 -10.37 -15.84 -9.15
C HIS A 96 -11.18 -14.89 -8.27
N ARG A 97 -12.20 -15.39 -7.56
CA ARG A 97 -12.99 -14.56 -6.63
C ARG A 97 -12.13 -13.99 -5.50
N PHE A 98 -11.24 -14.77 -4.91
CA PHE A 98 -10.32 -14.31 -3.88
C PHE A 98 -9.35 -13.24 -4.41
N LEU A 99 -8.75 -13.49 -5.59
CA LEU A 99 -7.83 -12.54 -6.21
C LEU A 99 -8.55 -11.25 -6.63
N LEU A 100 -9.75 -11.34 -7.18
CA LEU A 100 -10.57 -10.17 -7.53
C LEU A 100 -10.87 -9.33 -6.28
N GLN A 101 -11.32 -9.97 -5.19
CA GLN A 101 -11.61 -9.29 -3.93
C GLN A 101 -10.36 -8.62 -3.34
N THR A 102 -9.20 -9.26 -3.45
CA THR A 102 -7.96 -8.74 -2.85
C THR A 102 -7.33 -7.63 -3.70
N TYR A 103 -7.24 -7.83 -5.03
CA TYR A 103 -6.39 -7.01 -5.90
C TYR A 103 -7.15 -6.00 -6.77
N SER A 104 -8.44 -6.20 -7.05
CA SER A 104 -9.17 -5.26 -7.91
C SER A 104 -9.28 -3.88 -7.25
N PRO A 105 -8.85 -2.80 -7.95
CA PRO A 105 -8.97 -1.45 -7.44
C PRO A 105 -10.41 -0.91 -7.44
N THR A 106 -11.33 -1.55 -8.15
CA THR A 106 -12.73 -1.13 -8.33
C THR A 106 -13.72 -2.06 -7.64
N GLU A 107 -13.50 -3.37 -7.69
CA GLU A 107 -14.41 -4.38 -7.16
C GLU A 107 -13.90 -5.03 -5.86
N GLY A 108 -12.65 -4.76 -5.49
CA GLY A 108 -11.98 -5.34 -4.33
C GLY A 108 -11.33 -4.29 -3.43
N TYR A 109 -10.32 -4.74 -2.69
CA TYR A 109 -9.57 -3.88 -1.76
C TYR A 109 -8.40 -3.13 -2.41
N GLY A 110 -8.05 -3.45 -3.68
CA GLY A 110 -7.04 -2.71 -4.43
C GLY A 110 -5.60 -2.89 -3.93
N VAL A 111 -5.26 -4.07 -3.40
CA VAL A 111 -3.88 -4.41 -3.08
C VAL A 111 -3.02 -4.22 -4.33
N SER A 112 -1.90 -3.49 -4.21
CA SER A 112 -1.16 -2.95 -5.35
C SER A 112 0.34 -3.24 -5.34
N TYR A 113 0.82 -3.99 -4.34
CA TYR A 113 2.23 -4.34 -4.22
C TYR A 113 2.40 -5.84 -3.95
N ALA A 114 3.45 -6.43 -4.48
CA ALA A 114 3.84 -7.81 -4.20
C ALA A 114 5.35 -7.93 -4.01
N ARG A 115 5.79 -8.80 -3.10
CA ARG A 115 7.18 -9.20 -2.93
C ARG A 115 7.35 -10.66 -3.32
N ILE A 116 8.35 -10.98 -4.13
CA ILE A 116 8.68 -12.34 -4.56
C ILE A 116 10.16 -12.67 -4.31
N ALA A 117 10.48 -13.93 -4.16
CA ALA A 117 11.87 -14.38 -4.06
C ALA A 117 12.54 -14.47 -5.44
N ILE A 118 13.84 -14.25 -5.50
CA ILE A 118 14.71 -14.60 -6.63
C ILE A 118 15.43 -15.91 -6.25
N GLY A 119 14.92 -17.03 -6.74
CA GLY A 119 15.28 -18.35 -6.25
C GLY A 119 14.50 -18.73 -5.00
N SER A 120 15.06 -19.58 -4.15
CA SER A 120 14.36 -20.09 -2.97
C SER A 120 14.39 -19.13 -1.79
N CYS A 121 13.30 -19.19 -0.99
CA CYS A 121 13.21 -18.70 0.38
C CYS A 121 12.76 -19.87 1.28
N ASP A 122 12.53 -19.62 2.56
CA ASP A 122 12.06 -20.62 3.54
C ASP A 122 10.66 -21.20 3.22
N PHE A 123 9.87 -20.54 2.38
CA PHE A 123 8.56 -20.99 1.88
C PHE A 123 8.61 -21.46 0.42
N SER A 124 9.71 -22.07 0.00
CA SER A 124 9.90 -22.70 -1.32
C SER A 124 9.70 -24.22 -1.28
N SER A 125 9.64 -24.87 -2.43
CA SER A 125 9.50 -26.34 -2.51
C SER A 125 10.77 -27.08 -2.12
N LYS A 126 11.91 -26.45 -2.35
CA LYS A 126 13.27 -26.92 -2.01
C LYS A 126 14.20 -25.71 -1.94
N THR A 127 15.40 -25.90 -1.42
CA THR A 127 16.45 -24.88 -1.49
C THR A 127 17.13 -24.94 -2.86
N TYR A 128 17.17 -23.81 -3.58
CA TYR A 128 17.75 -23.68 -4.94
C TYR A 128 18.11 -22.22 -5.24
N SER A 129 19.00 -22.01 -6.21
CA SER A 129 19.12 -20.76 -6.93
C SER A 129 18.61 -20.91 -8.38
N LEU A 130 18.44 -19.83 -9.12
CA LEU A 130 18.08 -19.91 -10.54
C LEU A 130 19.27 -20.29 -11.42
N CYS A 131 20.43 -20.62 -10.82
CA CYS A 131 21.65 -21.00 -11.50
C CYS A 131 22.56 -21.82 -10.56
N ASP A 132 22.16 -23.07 -10.24
CA ASP A 132 22.89 -23.93 -9.30
C ASP A 132 24.18 -24.46 -9.89
N GLU A 133 24.25 -24.65 -11.20
CA GLU A 133 25.49 -24.98 -11.92
C GLU A 133 26.29 -23.70 -12.20
N LYS A 134 27.64 -23.86 -12.21
CA LYS A 134 28.53 -22.73 -12.43
C LYS A 134 28.48 -22.26 -13.88
N GLY A 135 28.16 -20.98 -14.06
CA GLY A 135 28.05 -20.32 -15.37
C GLY A 135 26.63 -19.82 -15.60
N LEU A 136 26.48 -18.56 -16.01
CA LEU A 136 25.15 -17.95 -16.23
C LEU A 136 24.43 -18.51 -17.46
N GLU A 137 25.06 -19.32 -18.29
CA GLU A 137 24.43 -20.12 -19.35
C GLU A 137 23.45 -21.14 -18.79
N HIS A 138 23.62 -21.59 -17.53
CA HIS A 138 22.74 -22.53 -16.83
C HIS A 138 21.59 -21.82 -16.08
N PHE A 139 21.47 -20.49 -16.21
CA PHE A 139 20.37 -19.74 -15.58
C PHE A 139 19.02 -20.14 -16.18
N ALA A 140 18.09 -20.55 -15.32
CA ALA A 140 16.71 -20.84 -15.72
C ALA A 140 15.73 -20.60 -14.56
N LEU A 141 14.53 -20.08 -14.87
CA LEU A 141 13.40 -20.10 -13.94
C LEU A 141 13.05 -21.55 -13.61
N GLN A 142 12.87 -21.85 -12.33
CA GLN A 142 12.64 -23.20 -11.83
C GLN A 142 11.13 -23.52 -11.76
N GLN A 143 10.81 -24.66 -11.18
CA GLN A 143 9.42 -25.11 -11.10
C GLN A 143 8.54 -24.20 -10.23
N ASP A 144 9.10 -23.66 -9.15
CA ASP A 144 8.36 -22.77 -8.24
C ASP A 144 7.90 -21.52 -8.97
N GLU A 145 8.76 -20.91 -9.78
CA GLU A 145 8.41 -19.76 -10.60
C GLU A 145 7.44 -20.16 -11.72
N THR A 146 7.78 -21.18 -12.51
CA THR A 146 7.08 -21.47 -13.77
C THR A 146 5.70 -22.08 -13.57
N LYS A 147 5.50 -22.90 -12.52
CA LYS A 147 4.23 -23.59 -12.26
C LYS A 147 3.32 -22.88 -11.27
N TYR A 148 3.86 -22.01 -10.42
CA TYR A 148 3.10 -21.41 -9.32
C TYR A 148 3.16 -19.87 -9.29
N ILE A 149 4.34 -19.26 -9.15
CA ILE A 149 4.46 -17.81 -8.96
C ILE A 149 4.01 -17.06 -10.21
N ILE A 150 4.54 -17.41 -11.38
CA ILE A 150 4.21 -16.74 -12.65
C ILE A 150 2.72 -16.86 -13.01
N PRO A 151 2.09 -18.05 -12.95
CA PRO A 151 0.64 -18.16 -13.21
C PRO A 151 -0.20 -17.29 -12.29
N VAL A 152 0.09 -17.26 -10.99
CA VAL A 152 -0.63 -16.42 -10.02
C VAL A 152 -0.41 -14.94 -10.30
N LEU A 153 0.83 -14.52 -10.56
CA LEU A 153 1.12 -13.13 -10.93
C LEU A 153 0.38 -12.68 -12.20
N LYS A 154 0.29 -13.56 -13.21
CA LYS A 154 -0.48 -13.28 -14.44
C LYS A 154 -1.98 -13.11 -14.17
N GLU A 155 -2.56 -13.93 -13.29
CA GLU A 155 -3.97 -13.76 -12.88
C GLU A 155 -4.18 -12.43 -12.12
N ILE A 156 -3.24 -12.07 -11.24
CA ILE A 156 -3.29 -10.79 -10.51
C ILE A 156 -3.12 -9.60 -11.46
N LEU A 157 -2.16 -9.65 -12.37
CA LEU A 157 -1.90 -8.57 -13.34
C LEU A 157 -3.06 -8.39 -14.34
N ALA A 158 -3.83 -9.45 -14.63
CA ALA A 158 -5.06 -9.34 -15.40
C ALA A 158 -6.18 -8.60 -14.65
N ILE A 159 -6.16 -8.62 -13.31
CA ILE A 159 -7.12 -7.92 -12.43
C ILE A 159 -6.64 -6.50 -12.13
N ASN A 160 -5.36 -6.34 -11.84
CA ASN A 160 -4.72 -5.08 -11.51
C ASN A 160 -3.39 -4.95 -12.29
N PRO A 161 -3.41 -4.35 -13.47
CA PRO A 161 -2.22 -4.22 -14.32
C PRO A 161 -1.15 -3.28 -13.74
N ASP A 162 -1.53 -2.41 -12.78
CA ASP A 162 -0.64 -1.43 -12.17
C ASP A 162 0.10 -1.97 -10.93
N MET A 163 0.03 -3.29 -10.70
CA MET A 163 0.74 -3.95 -9.60
C MET A 163 2.24 -3.68 -9.67
N LYS A 164 2.82 -3.27 -8.55
CA LYS A 164 4.26 -3.17 -8.37
C LYS A 164 4.80 -4.47 -7.78
N ILE A 165 5.88 -4.97 -8.35
CA ILE A 165 6.51 -6.23 -7.91
C ILE A 165 7.96 -5.93 -7.53
N ILE A 166 8.31 -6.17 -6.25
CA ILE A 166 9.69 -6.18 -5.76
C ILE A 166 10.18 -7.61 -5.64
N ALA A 167 11.41 -7.86 -6.06
CA ALA A 167 12.02 -9.19 -6.02
C ALA A 167 13.33 -9.17 -5.22
N THR A 168 13.53 -10.18 -4.37
CA THR A 168 14.62 -10.23 -3.41
C THR A 168 15.24 -11.62 -3.36
N PRO A 169 16.56 -11.80 -3.49
CA PRO A 169 17.22 -13.08 -3.27
C PRO A 169 17.50 -13.32 -1.77
N TRP A 170 17.31 -14.54 -1.31
CA TRP A 170 17.78 -15.01 -0.01
C TRP A 170 19.25 -15.43 -0.08
N SER A 171 19.67 -15.94 -1.23
CA SER A 171 21.05 -16.36 -1.46
C SER A 171 21.47 -16.12 -2.90
N CYS A 172 22.71 -15.70 -3.10
CA CYS A 172 23.34 -15.86 -4.41
C CYS A 172 23.62 -17.35 -4.69
N PRO A 173 23.83 -17.77 -5.96
CA PRO A 173 24.26 -19.12 -6.30
C PRO A 173 25.47 -19.57 -5.50
N ALA A 174 25.44 -20.80 -4.99
CA ALA A 174 26.48 -21.33 -4.10
C ALA A 174 27.91 -21.24 -4.69
N TRP A 175 28.04 -21.42 -5.99
CA TRP A 175 29.33 -21.29 -6.67
C TRP A 175 29.88 -19.86 -6.74
N MET A 176 29.09 -18.86 -6.42
CA MET A 176 29.53 -17.47 -6.29
C MET A 176 29.98 -17.10 -4.88
N LYS A 177 29.90 -18.01 -3.92
CA LYS A 177 30.18 -17.75 -2.51
C LYS A 177 31.63 -18.02 -2.11
N SER A 178 32.00 -17.44 -0.97
CA SER A 178 33.25 -17.68 -0.26
C SER A 178 32.99 -17.79 1.25
N LEU A 179 33.96 -18.42 1.95
CA LEU A 179 33.91 -18.55 3.41
C LEU A 179 34.11 -17.21 4.15
N THR A 180 34.79 -16.27 3.50
CA THR A 180 35.14 -14.98 4.08
C THR A 180 34.71 -13.84 3.16
N GLN A 181 34.45 -12.68 3.74
CA GLN A 181 34.04 -11.47 3.05
C GLN A 181 35.03 -11.04 1.93
N ASN A 182 36.32 -11.19 2.15
CA ASN A 182 37.35 -10.79 1.17
C ASN A 182 37.61 -11.84 0.06
N GLY A 183 36.88 -12.96 0.06
CA GLY A 183 37.01 -14.03 -0.95
C GLY A 183 38.19 -14.99 -0.72
N ASN A 184 38.89 -14.86 0.39
CA ASN A 184 39.98 -15.78 0.75
C ASN A 184 39.42 -17.04 1.42
N ASN A 185 40.23 -18.07 1.58
CA ASN A 185 39.97 -19.32 2.31
C ASN A 185 38.94 -20.29 1.69
N GLY A 186 38.84 -20.36 0.36
CA GLY A 186 38.19 -21.48 -0.32
C GLY A 186 36.75 -21.21 -0.75
N TRP A 187 36.16 -22.27 -1.32
CA TRP A 187 34.82 -22.27 -1.86
C TRP A 187 33.80 -22.55 -0.75
N PHE A 188 32.64 -21.90 -0.85
CA PHE A 188 31.49 -22.19 -0.04
C PHE A 188 30.41 -22.82 -0.93
N THR A 189 29.98 -24.03 -0.63
CA THR A 189 29.10 -24.82 -1.52
C THR A 189 27.64 -24.89 -1.06
N SER A 190 27.30 -24.16 0.00
CA SER A 190 25.94 -24.10 0.56
C SER A 190 25.20 -22.86 0.11
N LEU A 191 23.88 -22.99 -0.05
CA LEU A 191 22.99 -21.84 -0.19
C LEU A 191 22.67 -21.17 1.15
N ILE A 192 23.12 -21.73 2.29
CA ILE A 192 22.94 -21.19 3.64
C ILE A 192 24.25 -20.63 4.14
N GLY A 193 24.29 -19.35 4.53
CA GLY A 193 25.48 -18.66 5.03
C GLY A 193 26.51 -18.32 3.93
N GLY A 194 27.72 -17.97 4.33
CA GLY A 194 28.79 -17.53 3.45
C GLY A 194 28.60 -16.10 2.90
N TYR A 195 29.57 -15.63 2.14
CA TYR A 195 29.61 -14.27 1.60
C TYR A 195 29.62 -14.31 0.07
N LEU A 196 29.10 -13.28 -0.59
CA LEU A 196 29.30 -13.10 -2.02
C LEU A 196 30.79 -12.86 -2.28
N ASN A 197 31.45 -13.74 -3.01
CA ASN A 197 32.86 -13.56 -3.36
C ASN A 197 33.03 -12.30 -4.23
N PRO A 198 33.91 -11.36 -3.86
CA PRO A 198 34.11 -10.10 -4.58
C PRO A 198 34.32 -10.24 -6.08
N LYS A 199 34.95 -11.31 -6.53
CA LYS A 199 35.21 -11.58 -7.96
C LYS A 199 33.95 -11.83 -8.77
N TYR A 200 32.83 -12.21 -8.11
CA TYR A 200 31.56 -12.51 -8.76
C TYR A 200 30.54 -11.38 -8.67
N ARG A 201 30.86 -10.19 -8.13
CA ARG A 201 29.91 -9.07 -8.05
C ARG A 201 29.29 -8.71 -9.40
N GLN A 202 30.11 -8.66 -10.48
CA GLN A 202 29.57 -8.41 -11.82
C GLN A 202 28.70 -9.58 -12.30
N THR A 203 29.14 -10.81 -12.12
CA THR A 203 28.36 -12.00 -12.52
C THR A 203 27.03 -12.07 -11.76
N TYR A 204 27.02 -11.66 -10.48
CA TYR A 204 25.79 -11.62 -9.71
C TYR A 204 24.86 -10.48 -10.15
N ALA A 205 25.39 -9.34 -10.55
CA ALA A 205 24.58 -8.28 -11.18
C ALA A 205 23.96 -8.76 -12.51
N ASP A 206 24.71 -9.50 -13.32
CA ASP A 206 24.20 -10.10 -14.56
C ASP A 206 23.14 -11.20 -14.29
N TYR A 207 23.21 -11.90 -13.16
CA TYR A 207 22.17 -12.84 -12.70
C TYR A 207 20.83 -12.09 -12.44
N PHE A 208 20.84 -10.92 -11.79
CA PHE A 208 19.65 -10.08 -11.64
C PHE A 208 19.08 -9.63 -12.99
N VAL A 209 19.95 -9.24 -13.91
CA VAL A 209 19.52 -8.87 -15.27
C VAL A 209 18.80 -10.03 -15.94
N LYS A 210 19.38 -11.25 -15.89
CA LYS A 210 18.74 -12.45 -16.47
C LYS A 210 17.37 -12.75 -15.83
N PHE A 211 17.25 -12.57 -14.52
CA PHE A 211 15.97 -12.74 -13.83
C PHE A 211 14.93 -11.72 -14.32
N ILE A 212 15.28 -10.44 -14.33
CA ILE A 212 14.38 -9.37 -14.78
C ILE A 212 13.94 -9.59 -16.23
N GLU A 213 14.86 -9.95 -17.12
CA GLU A 213 14.56 -10.24 -18.52
C GLU A 213 13.69 -11.50 -18.68
N ALA A 214 13.94 -12.54 -17.88
CA ALA A 214 13.14 -13.77 -17.89
C ALA A 214 11.70 -13.51 -17.43
N MET A 215 11.51 -12.70 -16.38
CA MET A 215 10.18 -12.29 -15.91
C MET A 215 9.49 -11.39 -16.93
N LYS A 216 10.21 -10.45 -17.53
CA LYS A 216 9.68 -9.58 -18.60
C LYS A 216 9.21 -10.39 -19.81
N LYS A 217 9.91 -11.46 -20.20
CA LYS A 217 9.46 -12.40 -21.25
C LYS A 217 8.16 -13.10 -20.90
N GLN A 218 7.84 -13.22 -19.61
CA GLN A 218 6.56 -13.74 -19.12
C GLN A 218 5.45 -12.67 -19.03
N GLY A 219 5.74 -11.41 -19.40
CA GLY A 219 4.83 -10.28 -19.27
C GLY A 219 4.77 -9.70 -17.86
N ILE A 220 5.78 -9.98 -17.02
CA ILE A 220 5.85 -9.53 -15.64
C ILE A 220 7.00 -8.53 -15.50
N ASN A 221 6.65 -7.27 -15.20
CA ASN A 221 7.64 -6.23 -14.97
C ASN A 221 8.10 -6.23 -13.51
N ILE A 222 9.40 -6.30 -13.27
CA ILE A 222 9.99 -6.19 -11.92
C ILE A 222 10.26 -4.70 -11.66
N TYR A 223 9.43 -4.12 -10.80
CA TYR A 223 9.49 -2.71 -10.44
C TYR A 223 10.74 -2.35 -9.65
N ALA A 224 11.10 -3.21 -8.70
CA ALA A 224 12.26 -3.00 -7.83
C ALA A 224 12.91 -4.33 -7.43
N VAL A 225 14.14 -4.24 -6.95
CA VAL A 225 14.84 -5.35 -6.26
C VAL A 225 15.45 -4.86 -4.96
N SER A 226 15.68 -5.77 -4.01
CA SER A 226 16.70 -5.57 -2.98
C SER A 226 17.89 -6.49 -3.25
N PRO A 227 19.14 -6.09 -2.91
CA PRO A 227 20.34 -6.87 -3.20
C PRO A 227 20.39 -8.20 -2.46
N GLN A 228 19.84 -8.25 -1.25
CA GLN A 228 19.85 -9.41 -0.35
C GLN A 228 18.72 -9.28 0.68
N ASN A 229 17.97 -10.37 0.89
CA ASN A 229 17.09 -10.48 2.05
C ASN A 229 17.93 -10.66 3.32
N GLU A 230 17.66 -9.84 4.33
CA GLU A 230 18.27 -9.93 5.66
C GLU A 230 19.80 -10.12 5.60
N PRO A 231 20.54 -9.13 5.10
CA PRO A 231 21.96 -9.28 4.78
C PRO A 231 22.85 -9.65 5.96
N LEU A 232 22.38 -9.49 7.20
CA LEU A 232 23.13 -9.87 8.41
C LEU A 232 22.64 -11.20 9.03
N ASN A 233 21.59 -11.80 8.48
CA ASN A 233 21.08 -13.09 8.92
C ASN A 233 21.64 -14.22 8.05
N ASP A 234 22.66 -14.90 8.52
CA ASP A 234 23.31 -16.03 7.83
C ASP A 234 22.74 -17.41 8.20
N GLY A 235 21.72 -17.45 9.07
CA GLY A 235 21.07 -18.66 9.55
C GLY A 235 19.78 -19.06 8.84
N ASN A 236 19.24 -18.25 7.96
CA ASN A 236 18.04 -18.59 7.19
C ASN A 236 18.27 -19.77 6.25
N THR A 237 17.19 -20.46 5.85
CA THR A 237 17.21 -21.67 5.02
C THR A 237 17.83 -21.45 3.64
N ALA A 238 17.74 -20.26 3.07
CA ALA A 238 18.69 -19.74 2.09
C ALA A 238 19.19 -18.41 2.62
N SER A 239 20.48 -18.14 2.60
CA SER A 239 21.04 -16.89 3.11
C SER A 239 22.42 -16.61 2.52
N THR A 240 22.77 -15.34 2.42
CA THR A 240 24.13 -14.88 2.12
C THR A 240 24.40 -13.67 3.01
N LYS A 241 25.48 -13.74 3.80
CA LYS A 241 25.89 -12.60 4.62
C LYS A 241 26.47 -11.50 3.73
N MET A 242 25.96 -10.30 3.89
CA MET A 242 26.36 -9.15 3.10
C MET A 242 26.48 -7.92 4.02
N PRO A 243 27.63 -7.70 4.68
CA PRO A 243 27.85 -6.49 5.48
C PRO A 243 27.68 -5.21 4.67
N TRP A 244 27.39 -4.08 5.32
CA TRP A 244 27.05 -2.81 4.66
C TRP A 244 28.08 -2.37 3.60
N ASP A 245 29.37 -2.60 3.84
CA ASP A 245 30.43 -2.21 2.91
C ASP A 245 30.48 -3.12 1.65
N ASP A 246 30.10 -4.39 1.78
CA ASP A 246 29.94 -5.31 0.66
C ASP A 246 28.68 -5.01 -0.13
N GLU A 247 27.57 -4.69 0.56
CA GLU A 247 26.35 -4.24 -0.12
C GLU A 247 26.60 -2.97 -0.92
N ALA A 248 27.28 -1.97 -0.34
CA ALA A 248 27.59 -0.74 -1.07
C ALA A 248 28.42 -1.01 -2.34
N LYS A 249 29.44 -1.87 -2.25
CA LYS A 249 30.25 -2.26 -3.41
C LYS A 249 29.42 -3.01 -4.45
N PHE A 250 28.56 -3.92 -4.03
CA PHE A 250 27.70 -4.69 -4.93
C PHE A 250 26.62 -3.81 -5.57
N VAL A 251 25.93 -2.98 -4.81
CA VAL A 251 24.89 -2.07 -5.31
C VAL A 251 25.43 -1.12 -6.37
N LYS A 252 26.68 -0.61 -6.21
CA LYS A 252 27.31 0.19 -7.24
C LYS A 252 27.47 -0.55 -8.56
N VAL A 253 27.89 -1.82 -8.52
CA VAL A 253 27.99 -2.69 -9.71
C VAL A 253 26.59 -2.99 -10.27
N LEU A 254 25.63 -3.32 -9.43
CA LEU A 254 24.26 -3.67 -9.82
C LEU A 254 23.57 -2.51 -10.54
N ALA A 255 23.58 -1.32 -9.94
CA ALA A 255 22.95 -0.13 -10.49
C ALA A 255 23.59 0.28 -11.83
N SER A 256 24.93 0.29 -11.90
CA SER A 256 25.64 0.57 -13.15
C SER A 256 25.32 -0.48 -14.23
N THR A 257 25.17 -1.73 -13.85
CA THR A 257 24.79 -2.79 -14.79
C THR A 257 23.36 -2.59 -15.30
N PHE A 258 22.40 -2.27 -14.42
CA PHE A 258 21.02 -1.96 -14.82
C PHE A 258 20.98 -0.78 -15.79
N LYS A 259 21.69 0.30 -15.48
CA LYS A 259 21.76 1.49 -16.35
C LYS A 259 22.28 1.16 -17.73
N ARG A 260 23.41 0.43 -17.82
CA ARG A 260 23.99 0.00 -19.12
C ARG A 260 23.08 -0.94 -19.92
N LYS A 261 22.23 -1.72 -19.23
CA LYS A 261 21.23 -2.60 -19.85
C LYS A 261 19.91 -1.92 -20.16
N GLY A 262 19.76 -0.62 -19.86
CA GLY A 262 18.52 0.12 -20.08
C GLY A 262 17.36 -0.35 -19.19
N LEU A 263 17.66 -0.89 -18.00
CA LEU A 263 16.67 -1.29 -17.01
C LEU A 263 16.35 -0.09 -16.10
N GLU A 264 15.06 0.10 -15.82
CA GLU A 264 14.55 1.12 -14.90
C GLU A 264 14.19 0.53 -13.52
N THR A 265 14.54 -0.74 -13.30
CA THR A 265 14.27 -1.46 -12.04
C THR A 265 14.99 -0.76 -10.89
N LYS A 266 14.22 -0.36 -9.89
CA LYS A 266 14.70 0.35 -8.71
C LYS A 266 15.45 -0.59 -7.77
N ILE A 267 16.29 -0.01 -6.90
CA ILE A 267 17.06 -0.75 -5.89
C ILE A 267 16.74 -0.17 -4.52
N TYR A 268 16.29 -1.02 -3.60
CA TYR A 268 16.16 -0.72 -2.19
C TYR A 268 17.22 -1.50 -1.43
N VAL A 269 18.09 -0.79 -0.71
CA VAL A 269 19.17 -1.40 0.08
C VAL A 269 18.66 -1.94 1.41
N TYR A 270 19.46 -2.72 2.12
CA TYR A 270 19.25 -3.26 3.45
C TYR A 270 18.26 -4.44 3.49
N ASP A 271 16.96 -4.20 3.44
CA ASP A 271 15.90 -5.24 3.48
C ASP A 271 16.00 -6.14 4.74
N HIS A 272 16.07 -5.51 5.94
CA HIS A 272 16.30 -6.16 7.22
C HIS A 272 15.56 -5.44 8.37
N ASN A 273 15.72 -5.95 9.59
CA ASN A 273 15.09 -5.43 10.81
C ASN A 273 15.46 -3.97 11.10
N PHE A 274 14.55 -3.26 11.76
CA PHE A 274 14.86 -1.93 12.26
C PHE A 274 16.06 -1.99 13.22
N ASN A 275 17.02 -1.04 13.06
CA ASN A 275 18.16 -0.87 13.97
C ASN A 275 18.82 -2.21 14.34
N TYR A 276 19.19 -3.03 13.35
CA TYR A 276 19.89 -4.28 13.60
C TYR A 276 21.35 -3.97 13.94
N ASP A 277 21.56 -3.48 15.16
CA ASP A 277 22.85 -3.00 15.66
C ASP A 277 23.59 -4.08 16.50
N ASP A 278 23.04 -5.30 16.57
CA ASP A 278 23.60 -6.40 17.38
C ASP A 278 24.93 -6.91 16.82
N GLU A 279 25.25 -6.62 15.57
CA GLU A 279 26.50 -6.99 14.94
C GLU A 279 27.47 -5.82 14.89
N LYS A 280 28.68 -6.07 15.36
CA LYS A 280 29.75 -5.06 15.41
C LYS A 280 29.94 -4.38 14.04
N ASP A 281 30.02 -3.06 14.05
CA ASP A 281 30.23 -2.20 12.87
C ASP A 281 29.09 -2.21 11.84
N GLN A 282 27.92 -2.80 12.15
CA GLN A 282 26.76 -2.83 11.27
C GLN A 282 25.67 -1.82 11.63
N ASP A 283 25.85 -1.06 12.69
CA ASP A 283 24.96 0.02 13.10
C ASP A 283 24.73 1.06 11.98
N ASN A 284 23.53 1.62 11.91
CA ASN A 284 23.17 2.60 10.87
C ASN A 284 23.46 2.12 9.43
N TYR A 285 23.27 0.84 9.19
CA TYR A 285 23.63 0.16 7.94
C TYR A 285 23.19 0.93 6.68
N PRO A 286 21.89 1.34 6.48
CA PRO A 286 21.49 2.03 5.26
C PRO A 286 22.24 3.35 5.06
N ILE A 287 22.50 4.09 6.14
CA ILE A 287 23.24 5.35 6.08
C ILE A 287 24.69 5.12 5.64
N LYS A 288 25.35 4.09 6.19
CA LYS A 288 26.70 3.70 5.79
C LYS A 288 26.75 3.31 4.31
N VAL A 289 25.77 2.53 3.84
CA VAL A 289 25.64 2.18 2.41
C VAL A 289 25.51 3.44 1.56
N TYR A 290 24.58 4.35 1.87
CA TYR A 290 24.40 5.56 1.08
C TYR A 290 25.64 6.48 1.09
N ASN A 291 26.34 6.57 2.21
CA ASN A 291 27.57 7.36 2.31
C ASN A 291 28.71 6.77 1.47
N ALA A 292 28.85 5.43 1.48
CA ALA A 292 29.86 4.72 0.68
C ALA A 292 29.58 4.74 -0.82
N LEU A 293 28.28 4.73 -1.21
CA LEU A 293 27.88 4.82 -2.62
C LEU A 293 28.19 6.21 -3.19
N GLY A 294 27.91 7.27 -2.43
CA GLY A 294 27.87 8.61 -2.98
C GLY A 294 26.73 8.79 -3.98
N SER A 295 26.74 9.89 -4.71
CA SER A 295 25.71 10.20 -5.72
C SER A 295 26.26 10.24 -7.16
N ASP A 296 27.57 10.18 -7.32
CA ASP A 296 28.25 10.35 -8.61
C ASP A 296 28.77 9.00 -9.14
N PHE A 297 27.84 8.14 -9.56
CA PHE A 297 28.15 6.91 -10.30
C PHE A 297 27.01 6.56 -11.24
N GLU A 298 27.34 5.81 -12.32
CA GLU A 298 26.38 5.36 -13.33
C GLU A 298 25.26 4.53 -12.71
N GLY A 299 23.99 4.95 -12.86
CA GLY A 299 22.83 4.29 -12.30
C GLY A 299 22.49 4.67 -10.85
N SER A 300 23.16 5.68 -10.27
CA SER A 300 22.90 6.13 -8.89
C SER A 300 21.43 6.50 -8.63
N GLU A 301 20.72 6.97 -9.66
CA GLU A 301 19.30 7.31 -9.61
C GLU A 301 18.38 6.10 -9.39
N LEU A 302 18.86 4.90 -9.70
CA LEU A 302 18.11 3.65 -9.48
C LEU A 302 18.13 3.21 -8.00
N VAL A 303 19.07 3.71 -7.20
CA VAL A 303 19.12 3.41 -5.76
C VAL A 303 18.20 4.39 -5.03
N VAL A 304 16.94 4.00 -4.89
CA VAL A 304 15.86 4.91 -4.49
C VAL A 304 15.58 4.93 -2.99
N GLY A 305 15.96 3.88 -2.24
CA GLY A 305 15.59 3.79 -0.84
C GLY A 305 16.14 2.59 -0.12
N SER A 306 15.60 2.33 1.07
CA SER A 306 15.88 1.17 1.93
C SER A 306 14.60 0.47 2.37
N ALA A 307 14.72 -0.84 2.62
CA ALA A 307 13.62 -1.72 2.98
C ALA A 307 13.80 -2.26 4.42
N TYR A 308 12.68 -2.51 5.12
CA TYR A 308 12.69 -2.85 6.54
C TYR A 308 11.76 -4.00 6.89
N HIS A 309 12.15 -4.75 7.95
CA HIS A 309 11.40 -5.84 8.59
C HIS A 309 11.12 -5.54 10.06
N ASP A 310 10.17 -6.27 10.68
CA ASP A 310 9.76 -6.05 12.07
C ASP A 310 10.05 -7.27 12.98
N TYR A 311 11.22 -7.84 12.87
CA TYR A 311 11.64 -8.90 13.81
C TYR A 311 12.61 -8.39 14.88
N GLY A 312 12.95 -7.10 14.87
CA GLY A 312 13.79 -6.43 15.85
C GLY A 312 13.81 -4.93 15.66
N GLY A 313 14.25 -4.20 16.69
CA GLY A 313 14.38 -2.75 16.67
C GLY A 313 13.05 -1.99 16.75
N ASP A 314 13.09 -0.71 16.37
CA ASP A 314 11.96 0.20 16.47
C ASP A 314 11.74 1.01 15.18
N PRO A 315 10.48 1.17 14.71
CA PRO A 315 10.16 1.93 13.51
C PRO A 315 10.59 3.40 13.51
N SER A 316 11.04 3.96 14.64
CA SER A 316 11.56 5.34 14.70
C SER A 316 12.79 5.53 13.78
N GLU A 317 13.50 4.45 13.46
CA GLU A 317 14.60 4.47 12.49
C GLU A 317 14.21 5.08 11.15
N LEU A 318 13.00 4.82 10.65
CA LEU A 318 12.53 5.38 9.37
C LEU A 318 12.59 6.92 9.36
N SER A 319 12.25 7.56 10.49
CA SER A 319 12.38 9.01 10.63
C SER A 319 13.83 9.45 10.64
N ASN A 320 14.72 8.70 11.29
CA ASN A 320 16.15 9.00 11.32
C ASN A 320 16.77 8.91 9.92
N ILE A 321 16.41 7.87 9.16
CA ILE A 321 16.83 7.71 7.76
C ILE A 321 16.34 8.89 6.93
N HIS A 322 15.05 9.24 7.04
CA HIS A 322 14.49 10.36 6.29
C HIS A 322 15.18 11.70 6.62
N VAL A 323 15.47 11.97 7.89
CA VAL A 323 16.19 13.20 8.29
C VAL A 323 17.59 13.26 7.69
N GLN A 324 18.33 12.15 7.70
CA GLN A 324 19.71 12.11 7.18
C GLN A 324 19.77 12.00 5.65
N LYS A 325 18.75 11.39 5.03
CA LYS A 325 18.68 11.13 3.58
C LYS A 325 17.27 11.42 3.05
N PRO A 326 16.83 12.69 3.05
CA PRO A 326 15.43 13.05 2.74
C PRO A 326 15.01 12.72 1.30
N GLY A 327 15.98 12.54 0.39
CA GLY A 327 15.72 12.09 -0.99
C GLY A 327 15.58 10.59 -1.15
N LYS A 328 15.75 9.79 -0.07
CA LYS A 328 15.62 8.33 -0.12
C LYS A 328 14.29 7.88 0.47
N GLN A 329 13.62 6.99 -0.25
CA GLN A 329 12.39 6.35 0.22
C GLN A 329 12.70 5.34 1.31
N VAL A 330 11.72 5.09 2.18
CA VAL A 330 11.74 3.98 3.13
C VAL A 330 10.48 3.15 2.88
N ILE A 331 10.65 1.84 2.75
CA ILE A 331 9.56 0.88 2.54
C ILE A 331 9.63 -0.21 3.60
N PHE A 332 8.49 -0.78 3.93
CA PHE A 332 8.39 -1.90 4.83
C PHE A 332 8.03 -3.15 4.02
N THR A 333 8.88 -4.18 4.07
CA THR A 333 8.84 -5.30 3.14
C THR A 333 8.48 -6.63 3.79
N GLU A 334 8.54 -6.72 5.13
CA GLU A 334 8.24 -7.98 5.80
C GLU A 334 7.82 -7.84 7.27
N ALA A 335 6.74 -8.50 7.63
CA ALA A 335 6.35 -8.91 8.96
C ALA A 335 5.53 -10.19 8.86
N SER A 336 5.79 -11.16 9.75
CA SER A 336 5.08 -12.45 9.79
C SER A 336 4.06 -12.47 10.92
N LEU A 337 2.99 -13.22 10.68
CA LEU A 337 2.17 -13.78 11.74
C LEU A 337 2.76 -15.13 12.18
N GLY A 338 2.67 -15.44 13.48
CA GLY A 338 3.21 -16.69 13.99
C GLY A 338 2.85 -16.97 15.43
N GLU A 339 3.18 -18.17 15.87
CA GLU A 339 3.07 -18.62 17.27
C GLU A 339 4.44 -18.48 17.92
N TRP A 340 4.74 -17.28 18.44
CA TRP A 340 6.02 -16.96 19.08
C TRP A 340 5.86 -17.02 20.60
N ASN A 341 6.87 -17.56 21.33
CA ASN A 341 6.87 -17.59 22.79
C ASN A 341 7.21 -16.23 23.44
N ASP A 342 6.88 -15.13 22.80
CA ASP A 342 7.19 -13.78 23.25
C ASP A 342 5.96 -12.97 23.70
N GLY A 343 4.84 -13.65 23.96
CA GLY A 343 3.56 -13.03 24.32
C GLY A 343 2.77 -12.47 23.15
N ARG A 344 3.28 -12.57 21.92
CA ARG A 344 2.58 -12.23 20.69
C ARG A 344 1.90 -13.43 20.05
N ASP A 345 1.81 -14.54 20.78
CA ASP A 345 1.14 -15.76 20.36
C ASP A 345 -0.36 -15.56 20.24
N LEU A 346 -0.82 -15.58 19.03
CA LEU A 346 -2.16 -15.17 18.71
C LEU A 346 -3.05 -16.31 18.25
N GLY A 347 -2.51 -17.50 18.25
CA GLY A 347 -3.20 -18.66 17.71
C GLY A 347 -3.62 -18.49 16.26
N ARG A 348 -4.02 -19.56 15.63
CA ARG A 348 -4.52 -19.53 14.27
C ARG A 348 -6.00 -19.17 14.22
N GLY A 349 -6.39 -18.52 13.14
CA GLY A 349 -7.79 -18.28 12.82
C GLY A 349 -8.43 -17.17 13.66
N THR A 350 -9.63 -17.44 14.15
CA THR A 350 -10.45 -16.43 14.83
C THR A 350 -9.79 -15.84 16.07
N THR A 351 -8.97 -16.62 16.77
CA THR A 351 -8.26 -16.14 17.95
C THR A 351 -7.33 -14.99 17.65
N ASN A 352 -6.86 -14.90 16.44
CA ASN A 352 -5.94 -13.88 15.97
C ASN A 352 -6.59 -12.52 15.78
N VAL A 353 -7.75 -12.49 15.13
CA VAL A 353 -8.55 -11.26 15.02
C VAL A 353 -9.14 -10.92 16.38
N ASN A 354 -9.55 -11.95 17.12
CA ASN A 354 -10.20 -11.83 18.43
C ASN A 354 -9.22 -11.59 19.59
N SER A 355 -7.93 -11.60 19.35
CA SER A 355 -6.95 -11.24 20.36
C SER A 355 -7.05 -9.74 20.59
N LYS A 356 -7.68 -9.37 21.70
CA LYS A 356 -7.90 -8.01 22.14
C LYS A 356 -6.64 -7.21 22.05
N THR A 357 -6.39 -6.31 21.33
CA THR A 357 -5.21 -5.45 21.18
C THR A 357 -4.34 -5.71 19.97
N HIS A 358 -4.11 -6.93 19.56
CA HIS A 358 -3.12 -7.21 18.50
C HIS A 358 -3.54 -6.72 17.12
N LEU A 359 -4.84 -6.74 16.77
CA LEU A 359 -5.34 -6.11 15.55
C LEU A 359 -5.03 -4.61 15.55
N ASN A 360 -5.30 -3.95 16.68
CA ASN A 360 -5.01 -2.53 16.84
C ASN A 360 -3.51 -2.24 16.90
N GLU A 361 -2.71 -3.10 17.54
CA GLU A 361 -1.26 -2.96 17.59
C GLU A 361 -0.62 -3.04 16.21
N ASP A 362 -1.02 -4.00 15.39
CA ASP A 362 -0.55 -4.10 14.01
C ASP A 362 -0.95 -2.86 13.19
N MET A 363 -2.21 -2.41 13.31
CA MET A 363 -2.65 -1.18 12.64
C MET A 363 -1.89 0.05 13.15
N GLU A 364 -1.67 0.18 14.46
CA GLU A 364 -1.00 1.34 15.06
C GLU A 364 0.51 1.34 14.80
N ARG A 365 1.17 0.17 14.92
CA ARG A 365 2.62 0.06 14.78
C ARG A 365 3.05 -0.15 13.33
N LEU A 366 2.46 -1.16 12.66
CA LEU A 366 2.93 -1.65 11.37
C LEU A 366 2.19 -1.02 10.17
N MET A 367 1.22 -0.13 10.40
CA MET A 367 0.58 0.63 9.33
C MET A 367 0.59 2.13 9.64
N ILE A 368 -0.23 2.62 10.55
CA ILE A 368 -0.34 4.04 10.89
C ILE A 368 1.03 4.60 11.34
N GLY A 369 1.72 3.85 12.19
CA GLY A 369 3.04 4.24 12.73
C GLY A 369 4.10 4.36 11.65
N LEU A 370 4.19 3.39 10.74
CA LEU A 370 5.12 3.44 9.61
C LEU A 370 4.81 4.59 8.66
N LEU A 371 3.53 4.74 8.28
CA LEU A 371 3.09 5.78 7.36
C LEU A 371 3.31 7.20 7.93
N ASN A 372 3.18 7.38 9.24
CA ASN A 372 3.53 8.64 9.92
C ASN A 372 5.05 8.88 10.02
N LYS A 373 5.88 7.85 9.76
CA LYS A 373 7.35 7.90 9.76
C LYS A 373 7.93 7.81 8.35
N TYR A 374 7.26 8.39 7.36
CA TYR A 374 7.70 8.53 5.97
C TYR A 374 7.72 7.22 5.16
N CYS A 375 7.20 6.11 5.67
CA CYS A 375 7.08 4.88 4.91
C CYS A 375 6.19 5.08 3.68
N THR A 376 6.65 4.60 2.51
CA THR A 376 5.94 4.80 1.24
C THR A 376 5.23 3.54 0.75
N ALA A 377 5.63 2.36 1.22
CA ALA A 377 4.97 1.09 0.92
C ALA A 377 5.04 0.15 2.14
N VAL A 378 3.98 -0.65 2.34
CA VAL A 378 3.93 -1.63 3.41
C VAL A 378 3.53 -2.99 2.82
N MET A 379 4.38 -3.99 3.04
CA MET A 379 4.13 -5.37 2.65
C MET A 379 4.33 -6.29 3.84
N TYR A 380 3.40 -7.25 4.00
CA TYR A 380 3.55 -8.31 4.98
C TYR A 380 3.98 -9.62 4.32
N TRP A 381 4.45 -10.56 5.11
CA TRP A 381 4.98 -11.82 4.61
C TRP A 381 3.88 -12.65 3.92
N ASN A 382 3.88 -13.94 4.00
CA ASN A 382 3.03 -14.83 3.20
C ASN A 382 1.56 -14.38 3.08
N LEU A 383 1.07 -14.15 1.86
CA LEU A 383 -0.35 -13.92 1.61
C LEU A 383 -1.19 -15.11 2.06
N MET A 384 -0.79 -16.34 1.70
CA MET A 384 -1.58 -17.52 1.98
C MET A 384 -0.70 -18.72 2.34
N LEU A 385 -0.98 -19.33 3.48
CA LEU A 385 -0.45 -20.64 3.86
C LEU A 385 -1.60 -21.60 4.12
N ASP A 386 -1.33 -22.90 4.24
CA ASP A 386 -2.35 -23.80 4.71
C ASP A 386 -2.50 -23.73 6.24
N ASN A 387 -3.51 -24.38 6.77
CA ASN A 387 -3.79 -24.41 8.22
C ASN A 387 -2.70 -25.10 9.07
N ASN A 388 -1.61 -25.61 8.45
CA ASN A 388 -0.40 -26.12 9.10
C ASN A 388 0.82 -25.19 8.90
N GLY A 389 0.59 -24.03 8.26
CA GLY A 389 1.65 -23.11 7.88
C GLY A 389 2.55 -23.64 6.75
N ALA A 390 2.00 -24.47 5.87
CA ALA A 390 2.75 -25.14 4.80
C ALA A 390 2.31 -24.67 3.40
N PRO A 391 3.08 -25.03 2.34
CA PRO A 391 4.39 -25.70 2.39
C PRO A 391 5.50 -24.78 2.94
N LYS A 392 6.48 -25.37 3.60
CA LYS A 392 7.67 -24.69 4.14
C LYS A 392 8.86 -25.62 4.18
N LEU A 393 10.07 -25.07 4.14
CA LEU A 393 11.30 -25.83 4.26
C LEU A 393 11.60 -26.15 5.74
N MET A 394 12.29 -27.27 5.96
CA MET A 394 12.87 -27.57 7.26
C MET A 394 13.99 -26.55 7.54
N GLY A 395 13.96 -25.91 8.70
CA GLY A 395 14.88 -24.82 9.05
C GLY A 395 14.35 -23.41 8.70
N GLY A 396 13.26 -23.29 7.92
CA GLY A 396 12.52 -22.06 7.75
C GLY A 396 11.57 -21.79 8.93
N CYS A 397 10.77 -20.74 8.85
CA CYS A 397 9.82 -20.39 9.91
C CYS A 397 8.79 -21.51 10.14
N GLN A 398 8.92 -22.23 11.25
CA GLN A 398 8.03 -23.34 11.59
C GLN A 398 6.72 -22.88 12.22
N ASN A 399 6.71 -21.68 12.80
CA ASN A 399 5.59 -21.12 13.56
C ASN A 399 4.76 -20.11 12.76
N CYS A 400 5.20 -19.75 11.56
CA CYS A 400 4.51 -18.77 10.72
C CYS A 400 3.20 -19.33 10.14
N TYR A 401 2.21 -18.45 9.98
CA TYR A 401 1.00 -18.68 9.21
C TYR A 401 0.70 -17.50 8.27
N GLY A 402 -0.24 -17.67 7.35
CA GLY A 402 -0.50 -16.68 6.31
C GLY A 402 -1.30 -15.48 6.81
N ALA A 403 -1.31 -14.42 6.04
CA ALA A 403 -2.34 -13.39 6.19
C ALA A 403 -3.74 -14.00 5.97
N VAL A 404 -3.80 -15.08 5.19
CA VAL A 404 -4.97 -15.94 5.04
C VAL A 404 -4.50 -17.40 5.17
N ASP A 405 -5.19 -18.18 6.00
CA ASP A 405 -4.98 -19.62 6.06
C ASP A 405 -6.06 -20.34 5.22
N ILE A 406 -5.64 -21.38 4.49
CA ILE A 406 -6.55 -22.22 3.72
C ILE A 406 -6.60 -23.64 4.29
N ASP A 407 -7.78 -24.24 4.34
CA ASP A 407 -7.92 -25.65 4.74
C ASP A 407 -7.26 -26.58 3.72
N SER A 408 -6.17 -27.23 4.12
CA SER A 408 -5.38 -28.14 3.28
C SER A 408 -6.13 -29.41 2.85
N LYS A 409 -7.30 -29.72 3.44
CA LYS A 409 -8.09 -30.91 3.06
C LYS A 409 -8.87 -30.68 1.76
N ASN A 410 -9.39 -29.49 1.54
CA ASN A 410 -10.27 -29.22 0.41
C ASN A 410 -9.95 -27.91 -0.35
N TYR A 411 -9.03 -27.08 0.13
CA TYR A 411 -8.62 -25.80 -0.48
C TYR A 411 -9.78 -24.86 -0.83
N SER A 412 -10.82 -24.82 0.03
CA SER A 412 -12.01 -23.98 -0.20
C SER A 412 -12.37 -23.09 0.98
N LYS A 413 -12.08 -23.51 2.22
CA LYS A 413 -12.33 -22.74 3.42
C LYS A 413 -11.13 -21.84 3.72
N LEU A 414 -11.39 -20.54 3.77
CA LEU A 414 -10.40 -19.52 4.10
C LEU A 414 -10.63 -18.99 5.52
N THR A 415 -9.54 -18.74 6.23
CA THR A 415 -9.50 -18.03 7.50
C THR A 415 -8.64 -16.80 7.32
N TYR A 416 -9.26 -15.62 7.46
CA TYR A 416 -8.56 -14.36 7.33
C TYR A 416 -7.94 -13.97 8.68
N ASN A 417 -6.66 -13.65 8.68
CA ASN A 417 -5.91 -13.23 9.85
C ASN A 417 -5.70 -11.70 9.84
N ARG A 418 -5.27 -11.12 10.97
CA ARG A 418 -5.22 -9.67 11.14
C ARG A 418 -4.36 -8.93 10.10
N HIS A 419 -3.26 -9.50 9.61
CA HIS A 419 -2.44 -8.90 8.56
C HIS A 419 -3.21 -8.69 7.25
N TYR A 420 -4.12 -9.62 6.90
CA TYR A 420 -5.00 -9.42 5.75
C TYR A 420 -5.91 -8.20 5.94
N TYR A 421 -6.52 -8.10 7.12
CA TYR A 421 -7.39 -6.97 7.43
C TYR A 421 -6.63 -5.64 7.39
N VAL A 422 -5.46 -5.54 8.02
CA VAL A 422 -4.67 -4.30 8.10
C VAL A 422 -4.25 -3.83 6.70
N ILE A 423 -3.72 -4.71 5.84
CA ILE A 423 -3.36 -4.35 4.45
C ILE A 423 -4.60 -3.95 3.65
N CYS A 424 -5.69 -4.72 3.73
CA CYS A 424 -6.91 -4.42 2.98
C CYS A 424 -7.59 -3.13 3.45
N HIS A 425 -7.54 -2.80 4.75
CA HIS A 425 -7.99 -1.49 5.25
C HIS A 425 -7.22 -0.34 4.61
N ALA A 426 -5.91 -0.44 4.52
CA ALA A 426 -5.08 0.59 3.92
C ALA A 426 -5.33 0.69 2.40
N SER A 427 -5.23 -0.42 1.68
CA SER A 427 -5.33 -0.43 0.22
C SER A 427 -6.73 -0.08 -0.31
N ALA A 428 -7.80 -0.37 0.46
CA ALA A 428 -9.16 -0.04 0.05
C ALA A 428 -9.43 1.45 -0.05
N VAL A 429 -8.71 2.28 0.70
CA VAL A 429 -8.96 3.73 0.76
C VAL A 429 -7.77 4.57 0.32
N VAL A 430 -6.53 4.10 0.51
CA VAL A 430 -5.29 4.83 0.14
C VAL A 430 -4.77 4.25 -1.17
N ARG A 431 -4.79 5.03 -2.23
CA ARG A 431 -4.38 4.60 -3.57
C ARG A 431 -2.89 4.87 -3.83
N PRO A 432 -2.22 4.09 -4.70
CA PRO A 432 -0.90 4.47 -5.20
C PRO A 432 -0.89 5.90 -5.73
N GLY A 433 0.11 6.69 -5.36
CA GLY A 433 0.16 8.13 -5.65
C GLY A 433 -0.52 9.02 -4.61
N ALA A 434 -1.17 8.45 -3.59
CA ALA A 434 -1.73 9.23 -2.48
C ALA A 434 -0.62 9.97 -1.72
N VAL A 435 -0.90 11.22 -1.32
CA VAL A 435 0.05 12.08 -0.60
C VAL A 435 -0.37 12.15 0.87
N TRP A 436 0.56 11.88 1.77
CA TRP A 436 0.35 12.04 3.20
C TRP A 436 -0.01 13.49 3.56
N LEU A 437 -1.02 13.64 4.41
CA LEU A 437 -1.48 14.94 4.93
C LEU A 437 -1.29 15.02 6.43
N SER A 438 -0.98 16.20 6.92
CA SER A 438 -1.06 16.48 8.35
C SER A 438 -2.51 16.35 8.82
N SER A 439 -2.71 15.74 9.96
CA SER A 439 -4.02 15.66 10.62
C SER A 439 -3.88 16.00 12.11
N GLY A 440 -4.95 16.52 12.69
CA GLY A 440 -5.01 16.74 14.13
C GLY A 440 -4.84 15.41 14.90
N LYS A 441 -4.49 15.52 16.16
CA LYS A 441 -4.44 14.36 17.07
C LYS A 441 -5.74 14.25 17.85
N VAL A 442 -6.30 13.07 17.91
CA VAL A 442 -7.47 12.73 18.71
C VAL A 442 -7.02 11.83 19.85
N SER A 443 -7.28 12.23 21.10
CA SER A 443 -6.87 11.44 22.26
C SER A 443 -7.51 10.05 22.23
N GLY A 444 -6.70 9.02 22.38
CA GLY A 444 -7.10 7.60 22.38
C GLY A 444 -7.36 7.01 20.99
N ILE A 445 -7.16 7.77 19.91
CA ILE A 445 -7.30 7.31 18.52
C ILE A 445 -5.98 7.53 17.77
N ALA A 446 -5.38 6.45 17.28
CA ALA A 446 -4.29 6.56 16.32
C ALA A 446 -4.86 6.81 14.92
N SER A 447 -4.21 7.69 14.14
CA SER A 447 -4.69 8.01 12.79
C SER A 447 -3.58 8.43 11.84
N VAL A 448 -3.85 8.29 10.55
CA VAL A 448 -3.06 8.84 9.44
C VAL A 448 -4.00 9.20 8.29
N ALA A 449 -3.71 10.29 7.59
CA ALA A 449 -4.56 10.80 6.53
C ALA A 449 -3.79 11.04 5.23
N PHE A 450 -4.52 10.93 4.11
CA PHE A 450 -3.98 11.07 2.76
C PHE A 450 -4.94 11.81 1.84
N ARG A 451 -4.38 12.39 0.78
CA ARG A 451 -5.13 12.81 -0.40
C ARG A 451 -4.76 11.91 -1.57
N ASN A 452 -5.74 11.21 -2.11
CA ASN A 452 -5.59 10.36 -3.29
C ASN A 452 -5.40 11.18 -4.59
N PRO A 453 -4.87 10.58 -5.67
CA PRO A 453 -4.71 11.25 -6.96
C PRO A 453 -6.01 11.81 -7.56
N ASP A 454 -7.15 11.15 -7.30
CA ASP A 454 -8.49 11.61 -7.72
C ASP A 454 -9.03 12.75 -6.85
N GLY A 455 -8.27 13.20 -5.86
CA GLY A 455 -8.64 14.25 -4.93
C GLY A 455 -9.46 13.79 -3.73
N SER A 456 -9.86 12.51 -3.63
CA SER A 456 -10.53 11.98 -2.45
C SER A 456 -9.61 11.97 -1.23
N TYR A 457 -10.19 11.99 -0.03
CA TYR A 457 -9.45 11.87 1.22
C TYR A 457 -9.58 10.46 1.77
N ALA A 458 -8.47 9.92 2.24
CA ALA A 458 -8.41 8.63 2.92
C ALA A 458 -7.90 8.82 4.35
N VAL A 459 -8.55 8.16 5.31
CA VAL A 459 -8.13 8.19 6.72
C VAL A 459 -8.14 6.77 7.27
N LEU A 460 -7.03 6.38 7.90
CA LEU A 460 -6.95 5.16 8.70
C LEU A 460 -7.00 5.54 10.17
N MET A 461 -7.80 4.82 10.94
CA MET A 461 -8.00 5.07 12.37
C MET A 461 -7.99 3.76 13.16
N SER A 462 -7.52 3.83 14.40
CA SER A 462 -7.54 2.71 15.36
C SER A 462 -8.10 3.20 16.70
N ASN A 463 -9.11 2.50 17.20
CA ASN A 463 -9.66 2.66 18.53
C ASN A 463 -9.37 1.39 19.34
N LYS A 464 -8.32 1.41 20.14
CA LYS A 464 -7.99 0.28 21.05
C LYS A 464 -8.67 0.37 22.43
N GLY A 465 -9.49 1.40 22.63
CA GLY A 465 -10.27 1.58 23.84
C GLY A 465 -11.43 0.60 23.94
N ALA A 466 -11.86 0.31 25.15
CA ALA A 466 -12.97 -0.61 25.44
C ALA A 466 -14.37 0.03 25.23
N SER A 467 -14.45 1.20 24.62
CA SER A 467 -15.72 1.91 24.36
C SER A 467 -15.75 2.46 22.96
N ASP A 468 -16.94 2.56 22.40
CA ASP A 468 -17.18 3.22 21.13
C ASP A 468 -16.81 4.71 21.21
N VAL A 469 -16.31 5.25 20.11
CA VAL A 469 -15.90 6.66 20.00
C VAL A 469 -16.46 7.23 18.72
N GLU A 470 -17.09 8.40 18.80
CA GLU A 470 -17.46 9.20 17.62
C GLU A 470 -16.37 10.23 17.33
N VAL A 471 -15.99 10.35 16.06
CA VAL A 471 -14.95 11.27 15.58
C VAL A 471 -15.47 12.05 14.38
N GLY A 472 -15.49 13.35 14.49
CA GLY A 472 -15.79 14.24 13.35
C GLY A 472 -14.53 14.46 12.51
N VAL A 473 -14.50 13.97 11.27
CA VAL A 473 -13.41 14.18 10.31
C VAL A 473 -13.78 15.33 9.38
N SER A 474 -12.92 16.36 9.25
CA SER A 474 -13.18 17.51 8.39
C SER A 474 -11.90 18.10 7.80
N GLY A 475 -12.01 18.88 6.72
CA GLY A 475 -10.93 19.75 6.26
C GLY A 475 -10.73 20.96 7.17
N GLN A 476 -9.58 21.62 7.08
CA GLN A 476 -9.26 22.82 7.89
C GLN A 476 -10.29 23.94 7.77
N SER A 477 -10.86 24.14 6.57
CA SER A 477 -11.89 25.15 6.35
C SER A 477 -13.20 24.84 7.07
N SER A 478 -13.37 23.60 7.57
CA SER A 478 -14.61 23.10 8.17
C SER A 478 -15.86 23.32 7.28
N ALA A 479 -15.65 23.37 5.97
CA ALA A 479 -16.75 23.50 5.01
C ALA A 479 -17.59 22.22 4.91
N TRP A 480 -17.02 21.11 5.32
CA TRP A 480 -17.64 19.79 5.34
C TRP A 480 -17.12 18.96 6.52
N HIS A 481 -17.89 17.98 6.92
CA HIS A 481 -17.46 16.95 7.88
C HIS A 481 -18.11 15.62 7.59
N VAL A 482 -17.53 14.59 8.18
CA VAL A 482 -18.07 13.22 8.25
C VAL A 482 -17.94 12.77 9.69
N ASP A 483 -19.05 12.41 10.32
CA ASP A 483 -19.03 11.81 11.65
C ASP A 483 -18.90 10.30 11.53
N VAL A 484 -17.90 9.74 12.19
CA VAL A 484 -17.49 8.35 12.08
C VAL A 484 -17.53 7.70 13.45
N LYS A 485 -18.31 6.63 13.57
CA LYS A 485 -18.30 5.77 14.73
C LYS A 485 -17.16 4.77 14.64
N LEU A 486 -16.28 4.76 15.63
CA LEU A 486 -15.24 3.76 15.84
C LEU A 486 -15.67 2.84 16.98
N PRO A 487 -16.11 1.62 16.70
CA PRO A 487 -16.43 0.66 17.77
C PRO A 487 -15.26 0.44 18.71
N ALA A 488 -15.53 -0.07 19.92
CA ALA A 488 -14.51 -0.52 20.83
C ALA A 488 -13.58 -1.54 20.16
N GLU A 489 -12.29 -1.47 20.43
CA GLU A 489 -11.28 -2.41 19.95
C GLU A 489 -11.38 -2.67 18.43
N SER A 490 -11.44 -1.57 17.63
CA SER A 490 -11.63 -1.63 16.17
C SER A 490 -10.58 -0.87 15.38
N ILE A 491 -10.44 -1.25 14.12
CA ILE A 491 -9.78 -0.47 13.08
C ILE A 491 -10.80 -0.01 12.05
N VAL A 492 -10.68 1.24 11.61
CA VAL A 492 -11.63 1.89 10.70
C VAL A 492 -10.88 2.60 9.59
N SER A 493 -11.32 2.40 8.36
CA SER A 493 -10.81 3.13 7.19
C SER A 493 -11.93 3.91 6.54
N LEU A 494 -11.66 5.17 6.23
CA LEU A 494 -12.61 6.12 5.69
C LEU A 494 -12.13 6.62 4.34
N LEU A 495 -13.00 6.56 3.32
CA LEU A 495 -12.79 7.17 2.01
C LEU A 495 -13.87 8.23 1.79
N ILE A 496 -13.44 9.49 1.69
CA ILE A 496 -14.32 10.64 1.44
C ILE A 496 -14.11 11.06 -0.02
N PRO A 497 -15.09 10.87 -0.91
CA PRO A 497 -14.92 11.19 -2.31
C PRO A 497 -14.77 12.71 -2.50
N TYR A 498 -13.96 13.08 -3.48
CA TYR A 498 -13.85 14.47 -3.95
C TYR A 498 -14.68 14.63 -5.22
N SER A 499 -15.95 14.89 -5.06
CA SER A 499 -16.71 15.58 -6.11
C SER A 499 -16.88 16.99 -5.58
N GLY A 500 -16.32 18.00 -6.25
CA GLY A 500 -16.29 19.38 -5.80
C GLY A 500 -17.24 19.64 -4.64
N ILE A 501 -16.68 19.47 -3.43
CA ILE A 501 -17.46 19.46 -2.20
C ILE A 501 -18.44 20.55 -2.38
N VAL A 502 -19.70 20.18 -2.27
CA VAL A 502 -20.77 21.15 -2.38
C VAL A 502 -20.23 22.42 -1.78
N SER A 503 -19.80 23.36 -2.61
CA SER A 503 -19.99 24.71 -2.26
C SER A 503 -21.50 24.76 -2.01
N SER A 504 -21.94 24.33 -0.80
CA SER A 504 -23.08 25.00 -0.24
C SER A 504 -22.65 26.45 -0.41
N ILE A 505 -23.11 27.06 -1.44
CA ILE A 505 -23.39 28.46 -1.37
C ILE A 505 -24.21 28.44 -0.11
N ASN A 506 -23.56 28.72 1.05
CA ASN A 506 -24.31 29.12 2.23
C ASN A 506 -25.29 30.07 1.63
N ALA A 507 -26.59 29.81 1.80
CA ALA A 507 -27.57 30.78 1.44
C ALA A 507 -27.00 32.04 2.06
N ILE A 508 -26.40 32.89 1.25
CA ILE A 508 -25.99 34.21 1.67
C ILE A 508 -27.31 34.68 2.26
N GLU A 509 -27.33 34.98 3.56
CA GLU A 509 -28.48 35.67 4.12
C GLU A 509 -28.76 36.75 3.13
N VAL A 510 -29.86 36.62 2.41
CA VAL A 510 -30.21 37.53 1.34
C VAL A 510 -30.50 38.81 2.07
N GLY A 511 -29.52 39.67 2.12
CA GLY A 511 -29.76 41.07 2.42
C GLY A 511 -30.89 41.49 1.49
N ASN A 512 -31.80 42.23 2.02
CA ASN A 512 -33.03 42.74 1.49
C ASN A 512 -33.18 42.62 -0.04
N PRO A 513 -34.27 42.06 -0.62
CA PRO A 513 -34.43 41.82 -2.05
C PRO A 513 -34.33 43.05 -2.96
N ASP A 514 -34.12 44.24 -2.42
CA ASP A 514 -34.02 45.52 -3.11
C ASP A 514 -32.58 45.97 -3.45
N ASP A 515 -31.55 45.18 -3.18
CA ASP A 515 -30.19 45.56 -3.58
C ASP A 515 -29.93 45.19 -5.03
N ASP A 516 -29.81 46.19 -5.91
CA ASP A 516 -29.43 46.14 -7.34
C ASP A 516 -27.95 45.72 -7.55
N GLU A 517 -27.45 44.83 -6.71
CA GLU A 517 -26.07 44.38 -6.76
C GLU A 517 -25.90 43.06 -7.55
N TYR A 518 -24.93 43.06 -8.45
CA TYR A 518 -24.56 41.89 -9.28
C TYR A 518 -23.23 41.30 -8.82
N TYR A 519 -23.13 39.98 -8.77
CA TYR A 519 -21.90 39.27 -8.44
C TYR A 519 -21.55 38.28 -9.51
N SER A 520 -20.27 38.11 -9.80
CA SER A 520 -19.75 37.00 -10.62
C SER A 520 -19.91 35.66 -9.89
N ILE A 521 -19.81 34.55 -10.60
CA ILE A 521 -19.97 33.21 -10.03
C ILE A 521 -18.88 32.86 -9.00
N ASP A 522 -17.76 33.58 -9.00
CA ASP A 522 -16.68 33.50 -8.01
C ASP A 522 -16.86 34.48 -6.83
N GLY A 523 -18.05 35.13 -6.72
CA GLY A 523 -18.44 36.00 -5.60
C GLY A 523 -17.91 37.43 -5.64
N ARG A 524 -17.30 37.89 -6.74
CA ARG A 524 -16.85 39.27 -6.89
C ARG A 524 -18.01 40.17 -7.33
N ARG A 525 -18.15 41.32 -6.69
CA ARG A 525 -19.12 42.35 -7.11
C ARG A 525 -18.79 42.84 -8.52
N ILE A 526 -19.79 42.88 -9.42
CA ILE A 526 -19.68 43.40 -10.79
C ILE A 526 -20.65 44.57 -10.96
N MET A 527 -20.22 45.59 -11.69
CA MET A 527 -21.04 46.80 -11.84
C MET A 527 -22.30 46.55 -12.66
N LYS A 528 -22.22 45.80 -13.76
CA LYS A 528 -23.35 45.42 -14.60
C LYS A 528 -22.96 44.18 -15.44
N PRO A 529 -23.80 43.13 -15.53
CA PRO A 529 -23.50 42.00 -16.38
C PRO A 529 -23.50 42.36 -17.85
N VAL A 530 -22.60 41.76 -18.64
CA VAL A 530 -22.56 41.86 -20.10
C VAL A 530 -23.30 40.71 -20.77
N ALA A 531 -23.74 40.89 -22.02
CA ALA A 531 -24.47 39.86 -22.77
C ALA A 531 -23.67 38.52 -22.80
N GLY A 532 -24.33 37.41 -22.50
CA GLY A 532 -23.72 36.07 -22.36
C GLY A 532 -23.07 35.78 -21.01
N GLN A 533 -22.96 36.77 -20.11
CA GLN A 533 -22.33 36.56 -18.80
C GLN A 533 -23.28 35.89 -17.82
N ILE A 534 -22.78 34.87 -17.12
CA ILE A 534 -23.46 34.26 -15.97
C ILE A 534 -23.10 35.06 -14.72
N PHE A 535 -24.12 35.46 -13.93
CA PHE A 535 -23.96 36.28 -12.73
C PHE A 535 -24.95 35.86 -11.64
N ILE A 536 -24.76 36.39 -10.46
CA ILE A 536 -25.65 36.22 -9.31
C ILE A 536 -26.32 37.61 -9.03
N HIS A 537 -27.63 37.62 -8.97
CA HIS A 537 -28.43 38.80 -8.62
C HIS A 537 -29.59 38.35 -7.73
N GLY A 538 -29.83 39.07 -6.63
CA GLY A 538 -30.87 38.69 -5.67
C GLY A 538 -30.73 37.25 -5.17
N GLY A 539 -29.48 36.76 -4.98
CA GLY A 539 -29.19 35.39 -4.55
C GLY A 539 -29.47 34.32 -5.61
N ARG A 540 -29.78 34.68 -6.85
CA ARG A 540 -30.09 33.73 -7.95
C ARG A 540 -29.08 33.85 -9.10
N LYS A 541 -28.73 32.71 -9.64
CA LYS A 541 -27.90 32.62 -10.85
C LYS A 541 -28.73 33.02 -12.08
N ALA A 542 -28.22 33.95 -12.88
CA ALA A 542 -28.87 34.44 -14.09
C ALA A 542 -27.86 34.54 -15.25
N ILE A 543 -28.37 34.57 -16.47
CA ILE A 543 -27.58 34.87 -17.70
C ILE A 543 -28.18 36.14 -18.28
N LYS A 544 -27.33 37.09 -18.67
CA LYS A 544 -27.78 38.24 -19.43
C LYS A 544 -27.83 37.89 -20.90
N TYR A 545 -28.99 38.00 -21.49
CA TYR A 545 -29.22 37.86 -22.94
C TYR A 545 -28.93 39.14 -23.69
#